data_106c21d1bb2a3b78d2abe72929f877cb
#
_entry.id   106c21d1bb2a3b78d2abe72929f877cb
#
_cell.length_a   1.000
_cell.length_b   1.000
_cell.length_c   1.000
_cell.angle_alpha   90.00
_cell.angle_beta   90.00
_cell.angle_gamma   90.00
#
_symmetry.space_group_name_H-M   'P 1'
#
loop_
_entity.id
_entity.type
_entity.pdbx_description
1 polymer ?
#
loop_
_entity_poly.entity_id
_entity_poly.type
_entity_poly.pdbx_seq_one_letter_code
_entity_poly.pdbx_strand_id
1 'polypeptide(L)'
;MNNPSRRHFLEGAAATIAGAAVLSSGTAEAAAKKGSKGTASYDLIIVGAGCGGLVCAVRAAQIGLKPLLLEKMMDSSGNTIYAAGFMLGTNTKMQRAAGISGDTTDKFYDDMIKVSKGHGDPALTRYFVDHADQTLEWMADYCGIKFKTGMHIIFPMLTRSHLVQGPTQPGGSQLALDLQKKAKSLGVKMMFNTKVVQLLQNSKGFVDGV
;
A
#
# COMPACT_ATOMS: atom_id res chain seq x y z
N MET A 1 17.86 -29.13 3.33
CA MET A 1 16.79 -29.01 2.30
C MET A 1 16.74 -27.56 1.85
N ASN A 2 17.29 -27.26 0.67
CA ASN A 2 17.34 -25.90 0.15
C ASN A 2 15.94 -25.48 -0.29
N ASN A 3 15.37 -24.48 0.37
CA ASN A 3 14.10 -23.88 -0.01
C ASN A 3 14.35 -22.92 -1.19
N PRO A 4 13.75 -23.12 -2.38
CA PRO A 4 13.98 -22.25 -3.51
C PRO A 4 13.44 -20.83 -3.18
N SER A 5 14.26 -19.83 -3.45
CA SER A 5 13.89 -18.44 -3.21
C SER A 5 12.68 -18.04 -4.07
N ARG A 6 11.92 -17.02 -3.66
CA ARG A 6 10.79 -16.49 -4.44
C ARG A 6 11.16 -16.13 -5.89
N ARG A 7 12.41 -15.85 -6.18
CA ARG A 7 12.93 -15.63 -7.54
C ARG A 7 12.79 -16.87 -8.43
N HIS A 8 13.16 -18.04 -7.93
CA HIS A 8 13.05 -19.29 -8.69
C HIS A 8 11.60 -19.72 -8.92
N PHE A 9 10.67 -19.34 -8.02
CA PHE A 9 9.24 -19.57 -8.23
C PHE A 9 8.70 -18.74 -9.41
N LEU A 10 9.15 -17.51 -9.57
CA LEU A 10 8.74 -16.65 -10.68
C LEU A 10 9.37 -17.08 -12.02
N GLU A 11 10.59 -17.59 -12.01
CA GLU A 11 11.25 -18.17 -13.20
C GLU A 11 10.58 -19.47 -13.64
N GLY A 12 10.13 -20.31 -12.72
CA GLY A 12 9.39 -21.53 -13.02
C GLY A 12 7.98 -21.31 -13.59
N ALA A 13 7.29 -20.24 -13.16
CA ALA A 13 5.97 -19.88 -13.64
C ALA A 13 5.99 -19.31 -15.08
N ALA A 14 7.10 -18.70 -15.49
CA ALA A 14 7.25 -18.18 -16.85
C ALA A 14 7.44 -19.31 -17.91
N ALA A 15 8.00 -20.44 -17.50
CA ALA A 15 8.24 -21.56 -18.42
C ALA A 15 7.01 -22.43 -18.73
N THR A 16 5.99 -22.41 -17.87
CA THR A 16 4.75 -23.20 -18.03
C THR A 16 3.66 -22.50 -18.83
N ILE A 17 3.78 -21.20 -19.11
CA ILE A 17 2.79 -20.45 -19.91
C ILE A 17 3.09 -20.47 -21.41
N ALA A 18 4.29 -20.90 -21.82
CA ALA A 18 4.69 -20.96 -23.22
C ALA A 18 4.07 -22.14 -24.00
N GLY A 19 3.37 -23.06 -23.36
CA GLY A 19 2.83 -24.28 -23.98
C GLY A 19 1.37 -24.24 -24.43
N ALA A 20 0.61 -23.19 -24.19
CA ALA A 20 -0.83 -23.15 -24.45
C ALA A 20 -1.32 -22.00 -25.34
N ALA A 21 -0.45 -21.37 -26.10
CA ALA A 21 -0.80 -20.26 -26.98
C ALA A 21 -0.56 -20.57 -28.46
N VAL A 22 -1.14 -21.65 -28.94
CA VAL A 22 -1.33 -21.85 -30.38
C VAL A 22 -2.76 -22.31 -30.60
N LEU A 23 -3.64 -21.36 -30.84
CA LEU A 23 -4.84 -21.41 -31.68
C LEU A 23 -5.76 -20.23 -31.33
N SER A 24 -5.43 -19.05 -31.82
CA SER A 24 -6.39 -18.09 -32.37
C SER A 24 -5.62 -16.93 -33.00
N SER A 25 -5.35 -17.08 -34.29
CA SER A 25 -4.98 -15.99 -35.18
C SER A 25 -6.18 -15.08 -35.37
N GLY A 26 -6.37 -14.19 -34.43
CA GLY A 26 -7.23 -13.02 -34.56
C GLY A 26 -6.35 -11.81 -34.31
N THR A 27 -5.92 -11.15 -35.39
CA THR A 27 -5.20 -9.88 -35.38
C THR A 27 -6.08 -8.81 -34.75
N ALA A 28 -6.02 -8.69 -33.42
CA ALA A 28 -6.41 -7.48 -32.75
C ALA A 28 -5.15 -6.60 -32.70
N GLU A 29 -4.82 -6.01 -33.82
CA GLU A 29 -4.01 -4.80 -33.88
C GLU A 29 -4.80 -3.72 -33.10
N ALA A 30 -4.59 -3.67 -31.80
CA ALA A 30 -5.00 -2.53 -31.01
C ALA A 30 -4.13 -1.36 -31.52
N ALA A 31 -4.68 -0.65 -32.50
CA ALA A 31 -4.15 0.61 -32.95
C ALA A 31 -3.90 1.46 -31.70
N ALA A 32 -2.63 1.63 -31.34
CA ALA A 32 -2.20 2.63 -30.40
C ALA A 32 -2.69 3.97 -30.97
N LYS A 33 -3.85 4.43 -30.52
CA LYS A 33 -4.27 5.79 -30.78
C LYS A 33 -3.14 6.66 -30.28
N LYS A 34 -2.40 7.30 -31.18
CA LYS A 34 -1.49 8.39 -30.87
C LYS A 34 -2.27 9.34 -29.99
N GLY A 35 -1.99 9.31 -28.69
CA GLY A 35 -2.62 10.17 -27.71
C GLY A 35 -2.39 11.60 -28.15
N SER A 36 -3.46 12.37 -28.22
CA SER A 36 -3.40 13.80 -28.44
C SER A 36 -2.44 14.41 -27.41
N LYS A 37 -1.56 15.28 -27.86
CA LYS A 37 -0.64 16.06 -27.04
C LYS A 37 -1.40 17.05 -26.15
N GLY A 38 -1.99 16.55 -25.08
CA GLY A 38 -2.39 17.33 -23.94
C GLY A 38 -1.48 16.92 -22.79
N THR A 39 -0.36 17.58 -22.63
CA THR A 39 0.63 17.27 -21.59
C THR A 39 0.12 17.74 -20.25
N ALA A 40 -0.74 16.93 -19.61
CA ALA A 40 -0.95 17.11 -18.19
C ALA A 40 0.33 16.67 -17.48
N SER A 41 1.05 17.62 -16.93
CA SER A 41 2.25 17.36 -16.13
C SER A 41 1.87 16.99 -14.70
N TYR A 42 2.49 15.95 -14.18
CA TYR A 42 2.39 15.48 -12.80
C TYR A 42 3.78 15.36 -12.21
N ASP A 43 3.91 15.66 -10.92
CA ASP A 43 5.19 15.52 -10.22
C ASP A 43 5.48 14.07 -9.83
N LEU A 44 4.43 13.27 -9.73
CA LEU A 44 4.52 11.88 -9.31
C LEU A 44 3.42 11.04 -9.98
N ILE A 45 3.79 9.90 -10.56
CA ILE A 45 2.84 8.90 -11.04
C ILE A 45 2.87 7.70 -10.08
N ILE A 46 1.72 7.34 -9.55
CA ILE A 46 1.54 6.24 -8.60
C ILE A 46 0.74 5.14 -9.30
N VAL A 47 1.28 3.93 -9.32
CA VAL A 47 0.64 2.77 -9.96
C VAL A 47 0.06 1.85 -8.89
N GLY A 48 -1.26 1.76 -8.86
CA GLY A 48 -2.04 0.96 -7.92
C GLY A 48 -2.68 1.78 -6.80
N ALA A 49 -3.99 1.58 -6.59
CA ALA A 49 -4.78 2.24 -5.54
C ALA A 49 -5.04 1.33 -4.33
N GLY A 50 -4.11 0.46 -3.98
CA GLY A 50 -4.07 -0.19 -2.67
C GLY A 50 -3.64 0.79 -1.58
N CYS A 51 -3.56 0.34 -0.32
CA CYS A 51 -3.21 1.19 0.83
C CYS A 51 -1.92 1.99 0.60
N GLY A 52 -0.85 1.34 0.14
CA GLY A 52 0.42 2.01 -0.12
C GLY A 52 0.32 3.13 -1.15
N GLY A 53 -0.37 2.89 -2.28
CA GLY A 53 -0.57 3.91 -3.31
C GLY A 53 -1.44 5.07 -2.84
N LEU A 54 -2.52 4.79 -2.11
CA LEU A 54 -3.39 5.82 -1.56
C LEU A 54 -2.68 6.67 -0.51
N VAL A 55 -1.92 6.06 0.41
CA VAL A 55 -1.12 6.77 1.41
C VAL A 55 -0.07 7.65 0.72
N CYS A 56 0.64 7.11 -0.28
CA CYS A 56 1.61 7.85 -1.08
C CYS A 56 0.95 9.07 -1.76
N ALA A 57 -0.22 8.88 -2.37
CA ALA A 57 -0.94 9.95 -3.04
C ALA A 57 -1.40 11.07 -2.08
N VAL A 58 -1.93 10.69 -0.90
CA VAL A 58 -2.33 11.64 0.14
C VAL A 58 -1.11 12.40 0.65
N ARG A 59 -0.01 11.71 0.91
CA ARG A 59 1.20 12.35 1.42
C ARG A 59 1.85 13.28 0.38
N ALA A 60 1.93 12.87 -0.87
CA ALA A 60 2.43 13.70 -1.96
C ALA A 60 1.62 14.99 -2.10
N ALA A 61 0.28 14.88 -2.11
CA ALA A 61 -0.59 16.05 -2.17
C ALA A 61 -0.45 16.95 -0.93
N GLN A 62 -0.28 16.37 0.27
CA GLN A 62 -0.07 17.12 1.51
C GLN A 62 1.19 18.01 1.46
N ILE A 63 2.25 17.54 0.82
CA ILE A 63 3.51 18.30 0.68
C ILE A 63 3.55 19.17 -0.57
N GLY A 64 2.41 19.37 -1.24
CA GLY A 64 2.27 20.28 -2.37
C GLY A 64 2.62 19.70 -3.74
N LEU A 65 2.89 18.41 -3.85
CA LEU A 65 3.08 17.75 -5.14
C LEU A 65 1.73 17.50 -5.83
N LYS A 66 1.76 17.36 -7.15
CA LYS A 66 0.62 17.02 -7.99
C LYS A 66 0.70 15.55 -8.41
N PRO A 67 0.15 14.60 -7.62
CA PRO A 67 0.20 13.19 -7.95
C PRO A 67 -0.89 12.78 -8.95
N LEU A 68 -0.56 11.81 -9.81
CA LEU A 68 -1.49 11.02 -10.60
C LEU A 68 -1.49 9.59 -10.09
N LEU A 69 -2.65 9.07 -9.71
CA LEU A 69 -2.81 7.68 -9.30
C LEU A 69 -3.56 6.90 -10.37
N LEU A 70 -2.96 5.80 -10.83
CA LEU A 70 -3.49 4.91 -11.85
C LEU A 70 -3.84 3.56 -11.24
N GLU A 71 -5.07 3.09 -11.45
CA GLU A 71 -5.55 1.81 -10.95
C GLU A 71 -6.20 1.01 -12.09
N LYS A 72 -5.82 -0.27 -12.21
CA LYS A 72 -6.37 -1.15 -13.25
C LYS A 72 -7.81 -1.58 -13.00
N MET A 73 -8.22 -1.63 -11.74
CA MET A 73 -9.57 -2.01 -11.33
C MET A 73 -10.51 -0.80 -11.38
N MET A 74 -11.79 -1.08 -11.22
CA MET A 74 -12.85 -0.05 -11.26
C MET A 74 -12.90 0.81 -9.99
N ASP A 75 -12.20 0.41 -8.91
CA ASP A 75 -12.18 1.11 -7.64
C ASP A 75 -10.85 0.88 -6.91
N SER A 76 -10.60 1.68 -5.85
CA SER A 76 -9.49 1.46 -4.93
C SER A 76 -9.71 0.15 -4.17
N SER A 77 -8.81 -0.79 -4.38
CA SER A 77 -9.01 -2.14 -3.87
C SER A 77 -7.66 -2.81 -3.53
N GLY A 78 -7.21 -3.69 -4.38
CA GLY A 78 -6.09 -4.53 -4.10
C GLY A 78 -6.34 -5.42 -2.88
N ASN A 79 -5.27 -5.92 -2.28
CA ASN A 79 -5.36 -6.76 -1.08
C ASN A 79 -5.80 -5.99 0.18
N THR A 80 -5.82 -4.68 0.13
CA THR A 80 -6.23 -3.83 1.25
C THR A 80 -7.65 -4.13 1.71
N ILE A 81 -8.58 -4.27 0.78
CA ILE A 81 -10.00 -4.51 1.12
C ILE A 81 -10.26 -5.85 1.81
N TYR A 82 -9.37 -6.82 1.63
CA TYR A 82 -9.46 -8.14 2.26
C TYR A 82 -8.76 -8.21 3.62
N ALA A 83 -8.01 -7.17 3.99
CA ALA A 83 -7.34 -7.11 5.27
C ALA A 83 -8.33 -6.85 6.40
N ALA A 84 -8.09 -7.46 7.56
CA ALA A 84 -8.91 -7.21 8.74
C ALA A 84 -8.78 -5.76 9.28
N GLY A 85 -7.80 -5.01 8.81
CA GLY A 85 -7.61 -3.59 9.15
C GLY A 85 -6.92 -3.33 10.47
N PHE A 86 -6.19 -4.30 10.97
CA PHE A 86 -5.34 -4.12 12.14
C PHE A 86 -4.00 -3.52 11.71
N MET A 87 -3.65 -2.43 12.37
CA MET A 87 -2.36 -1.78 12.22
C MET A 87 -1.63 -1.81 13.57
N LEU A 88 -0.32 -2.07 13.55
CA LEU A 88 0.46 -2.20 14.77
C LEU A 88 1.32 -0.96 14.99
N GLY A 89 1.35 -0.50 16.22
CA GLY A 89 2.21 0.60 16.67
C GLY A 89 2.26 0.66 18.19
N THR A 90 3.31 1.27 18.71
CA THR A 90 3.49 1.48 20.14
C THR A 90 3.68 2.96 20.46
N ASN A 91 3.46 3.37 21.68
CA ASN A 91 3.55 4.76 22.14
C ASN A 91 2.63 5.76 21.41
N THR A 92 1.56 5.30 20.77
CA THR A 92 0.60 6.20 20.13
C THR A 92 -0.21 6.97 21.15
N LYS A 93 -0.66 8.17 20.79
CA LYS A 93 -1.59 8.95 21.62
C LYS A 93 -2.90 8.19 21.90
N MET A 94 -3.33 7.34 20.95
CA MET A 94 -4.54 6.51 21.09
C MET A 94 -4.34 5.44 22.15
N GLN A 95 -3.14 4.84 22.26
CA GLN A 95 -2.83 3.93 23.37
C GLN A 95 -2.80 4.66 24.69
N ARG A 96 -2.16 5.83 24.76
CA ARG A 96 -2.15 6.63 26.00
C ARG A 96 -3.56 7.01 26.45
N ALA A 97 -4.43 7.41 25.52
CA ALA A 97 -5.83 7.70 25.80
C ALA A 97 -6.63 6.48 26.28
N ALA A 98 -6.22 5.28 25.87
CA ALA A 98 -6.80 4.00 26.32
C ALA A 98 -6.15 3.46 27.62
N GLY A 99 -5.28 4.22 28.29
CA GLY A 99 -4.57 3.81 29.50
C GLY A 99 -3.48 2.75 29.27
N ILE A 100 -3.05 2.55 28.02
CA ILE A 100 -1.99 1.60 27.66
C ILE A 100 -0.65 2.30 27.76
N SER A 101 0.25 1.76 28.60
CA SER A 101 1.58 2.31 28.84
C SER A 101 2.61 1.19 29.03
N GLY A 102 3.89 1.56 29.09
CA GLY A 102 5.00 0.63 29.39
C GLY A 102 5.48 -0.23 28.23
N ASP A 103 4.94 -0.01 27.03
CA ASP A 103 5.48 -0.58 25.80
C ASP A 103 6.55 0.37 25.20
N THR A 104 7.50 -0.19 24.44
CA THR A 104 8.57 0.57 23.80
C THR A 104 8.81 0.09 22.38
N THR A 105 9.42 0.92 21.55
CA THR A 105 9.84 0.52 20.19
C THR A 105 10.83 -0.64 20.22
N ASP A 106 11.70 -0.72 21.23
CA ASP A 106 12.64 -1.84 21.35
C ASP A 106 11.92 -3.14 21.65
N LYS A 107 11.00 -3.16 22.61
CA LYS A 107 10.15 -4.34 22.85
C LYS A 107 9.34 -4.73 21.61
N PHE A 108 8.85 -3.76 20.88
CA PHE A 108 8.12 -4.02 19.64
C PHE A 108 9.03 -4.64 18.57
N TYR A 109 10.24 -4.11 18.42
CA TYR A 109 11.25 -4.67 17.52
C TYR A 109 11.59 -6.11 17.86
N ASP A 110 11.92 -6.39 19.14
CA ASP A 110 12.27 -7.72 19.61
C ASP A 110 11.15 -8.74 19.35
N ASP A 111 9.91 -8.34 19.61
CA ASP A 111 8.73 -9.17 19.33
C ASP A 111 8.57 -9.44 17.83
N MET A 112 8.77 -8.43 16.95
CA MET A 112 8.72 -8.60 15.51
C MET A 112 9.80 -9.56 15.00
N ILE A 113 11.04 -9.42 15.49
CA ILE A 113 12.14 -10.33 15.14
C ILE A 113 11.83 -11.75 15.61
N LYS A 114 11.32 -11.91 16.82
CA LYS A 114 10.95 -13.23 17.37
C LYS A 114 9.84 -13.90 16.55
N VAL A 115 8.79 -13.15 16.19
CA VAL A 115 7.66 -13.68 15.39
C VAL A 115 8.10 -14.04 13.98
N SER A 116 9.01 -13.25 13.39
CA SER A 116 9.52 -13.51 12.03
C SER A 116 10.40 -14.76 11.93
N LYS A 117 10.85 -15.31 13.07
CA LYS A 117 11.73 -16.50 13.13
C LYS A 117 12.95 -16.40 12.21
N GLY A 118 13.53 -15.21 12.12
CA GLY A 118 14.71 -14.95 11.29
C GLY A 118 14.41 -14.70 9.79
N HIS A 119 13.15 -14.64 9.37
CA HIS A 119 12.77 -14.38 7.97
C HIS A 119 12.53 -12.89 7.67
N GLY A 120 12.47 -12.05 8.69
CA GLY A 120 12.32 -10.60 8.55
C GLY A 120 13.68 -9.92 8.29
N ASP A 121 13.65 -8.84 7.50
CA ASP A 121 14.81 -7.94 7.39
C ASP A 121 14.90 -7.09 8.67
N PRO A 122 15.99 -7.18 9.45
CA PRO A 122 16.11 -6.44 10.71
C PRO A 122 16.11 -4.91 10.53
N ALA A 123 16.75 -4.40 9.46
CA ALA A 123 16.82 -2.96 9.21
C ALA A 123 15.45 -2.41 8.84
N LEU A 124 14.72 -3.10 7.97
CA LEU A 124 13.36 -2.73 7.61
C LEU A 124 12.41 -2.84 8.81
N THR A 125 12.56 -3.87 9.64
CA THR A 125 11.77 -4.04 10.87
C THR A 125 12.04 -2.90 11.84
N ARG A 126 13.30 -2.50 12.02
CA ARG A 126 13.66 -1.36 12.88
C ARG A 126 13.02 -0.07 12.38
N TYR A 127 13.19 0.21 11.08
CA TYR A 127 12.57 1.38 10.45
C TYR A 127 11.05 1.41 10.66
N PHE A 128 10.39 0.28 10.46
CA PHE A 128 8.94 0.17 10.65
C PHE A 128 8.52 0.50 12.08
N VAL A 129 9.13 -0.13 13.09
CA VAL A 129 8.71 0.07 14.49
C VAL A 129 8.99 1.48 15.00
N ASP A 130 10.07 2.11 14.50
CA ASP A 130 10.45 3.49 14.89
C ASP A 130 9.53 4.56 14.30
N HIS A 131 8.76 4.24 13.24
CA HIS A 131 7.90 5.22 12.56
C HIS A 131 6.40 4.85 12.61
N ALA A 132 6.07 3.71 13.21
CA ALA A 132 4.68 3.21 13.22
C ALA A 132 3.72 4.12 14.00
N ASP A 133 4.16 4.68 15.12
CA ASP A 133 3.38 5.60 15.96
C ASP A 133 3.01 6.88 15.18
N GLN A 134 4.02 7.55 14.62
CA GLN A 134 3.83 8.78 13.84
C GLN A 134 2.92 8.54 12.63
N THR A 135 3.06 7.37 11.98
CA THR A 135 2.23 7.00 10.84
C THR A 135 0.78 6.82 11.27
N LEU A 136 0.52 6.10 12.36
CA LEU A 136 -0.83 5.89 12.89
C LEU A 136 -1.47 7.20 13.34
N GLU A 137 -0.71 8.05 14.04
CA GLU A 137 -1.19 9.36 14.47
C GLU A 137 -1.49 10.28 13.27
N TRP A 138 -0.63 10.29 12.25
CA TRP A 138 -0.89 11.00 11.01
C TRP A 138 -2.14 10.49 10.28
N MET A 139 -2.34 9.17 10.23
CA MET A 139 -3.54 8.58 9.64
C MET A 139 -4.80 8.98 10.41
N ALA A 140 -4.73 9.02 11.74
CA ALA A 140 -5.85 9.48 12.57
C ALA A 140 -6.13 10.96 12.38
N ASP A 141 -5.12 11.81 12.51
CA ASP A 141 -5.27 13.26 12.58
C ASP A 141 -5.47 13.90 11.21
N TYR A 142 -4.63 13.53 10.28
CA TYR A 142 -4.64 14.15 8.96
C TYR A 142 -5.59 13.43 7.98
N CYS A 143 -5.58 12.09 7.96
CA CYS A 143 -6.46 11.34 7.07
C CYS A 143 -7.88 11.16 7.62
N GLY A 144 -8.10 11.38 8.93
CA GLY A 144 -9.39 11.24 9.59
C GLY A 144 -9.81 9.80 9.84
N ILE A 145 -8.86 8.86 9.81
CA ILE A 145 -9.13 7.44 10.05
C ILE A 145 -9.40 7.22 11.53
N LYS A 146 -10.48 6.53 11.83
CA LYS A 146 -10.86 6.19 13.20
C LYS A 146 -10.33 4.81 13.58
N PHE A 147 -9.72 4.73 14.75
CA PHE A 147 -9.18 3.49 15.30
C PHE A 147 -9.83 3.09 16.61
N LYS A 148 -10.05 1.80 16.80
CA LYS A 148 -10.23 1.17 18.10
C LYS A 148 -8.89 0.56 18.51
N THR A 149 -8.39 0.95 19.67
CA THR A 149 -7.05 0.64 20.15
C THR A 149 -7.08 -0.39 21.28
N GLY A 150 -5.97 -1.11 21.47
CA GLY A 150 -5.78 -2.00 22.62
C GLY A 150 -6.41 -3.37 22.47
N MET A 151 -6.82 -3.76 21.27
CA MET A 151 -7.30 -5.11 21.03
C MET A 151 -6.16 -6.13 21.04
N HIS A 152 -6.35 -7.21 21.77
CA HIS A 152 -5.45 -8.37 21.75
C HIS A 152 -5.80 -9.24 20.55
N ILE A 153 -4.91 -9.32 19.57
CA ILE A 153 -5.16 -10.11 18.36
C ILE A 153 -4.26 -11.34 18.32
N ILE A 154 -2.96 -11.10 18.46
CA ILE A 154 -1.93 -12.14 18.35
C ILE A 154 -0.87 -11.87 19.41
N PHE A 155 -0.57 -12.87 20.25
CA PHE A 155 0.60 -12.82 21.10
C PHE A 155 1.89 -12.85 20.23
N PRO A 156 2.90 -12.02 20.50
CA PRO A 156 3.06 -11.08 21.61
C PRO A 156 2.59 -9.65 21.31
N MET A 157 1.89 -9.40 20.22
CA MET A 157 1.49 -8.06 19.76
C MET A 157 0.32 -7.48 20.55
N LEU A 158 0.15 -7.92 21.79
CA LEU A 158 -0.89 -7.48 22.71
C LEU A 158 -0.85 -5.96 22.84
N THR A 159 -1.99 -5.32 22.87
CA THR A 159 -2.15 -3.87 23.08
C THR A 159 -1.61 -2.93 21.99
N ARG A 160 -0.85 -3.40 21.01
CA ARG A 160 -0.29 -2.58 19.91
C ARG A 160 -1.23 -2.40 18.74
N SER A 161 -2.33 -3.12 18.72
CA SER A 161 -3.24 -3.12 17.58
C SER A 161 -4.19 -1.91 17.61
N HIS A 162 -4.33 -1.34 16.42
CA HIS A 162 -5.25 -0.27 16.10
C HIS A 162 -6.15 -0.76 14.96
N LEU A 163 -7.40 -1.08 15.30
CA LEU A 163 -8.38 -1.58 14.33
C LEU A 163 -9.09 -0.40 13.66
N VAL A 164 -9.00 -0.33 12.36
CA VAL A 164 -9.75 0.67 11.57
C VAL A 164 -11.25 0.48 11.78
N GLN A 165 -11.94 1.57 12.13
CA GLN A 165 -13.37 1.61 12.39
C GLN A 165 -14.11 2.29 11.25
N GLY A 166 -15.34 1.87 11.00
CA GLY A 166 -16.23 2.48 10.04
C GLY A 166 -17.70 2.18 10.37
N PRO A 167 -18.63 2.93 9.75
CA PRO A 167 -20.04 2.81 10.05
C PRO A 167 -20.67 1.50 9.59
N THR A 168 -20.14 0.91 8.52
CA THR A 168 -20.74 -0.30 7.91
C THR A 168 -19.78 -1.47 7.86
N GLN A 169 -18.50 -1.21 7.61
CA GLN A 169 -17.47 -2.25 7.47
C GLN A 169 -16.17 -1.80 8.13
N PRO A 170 -15.82 -2.35 9.31
CA PRO A 170 -14.50 -2.13 9.86
C PRO A 170 -13.43 -2.82 8.99
N GLY A 171 -12.18 -2.39 9.13
CA GLY A 171 -11.06 -3.06 8.50
C GLY A 171 -10.54 -2.41 7.22
N GLY A 172 -9.94 -3.22 6.36
CA GLY A 172 -9.23 -2.74 5.18
C GLY A 172 -10.12 -2.07 4.14
N SER A 173 -11.37 -2.50 4.01
CA SER A 173 -12.34 -1.85 3.11
C SER A 173 -12.61 -0.41 3.54
N GLN A 174 -12.83 -0.19 4.84
CA GLN A 174 -13.01 1.16 5.37
C GLN A 174 -11.75 2.02 5.21
N LEU A 175 -10.58 1.42 5.47
CA LEU A 175 -9.30 2.09 5.26
C LEU A 175 -9.15 2.62 3.83
N ALA A 176 -9.45 1.76 2.84
CA ALA A 176 -9.37 2.15 1.43
C ALA A 176 -10.34 3.29 1.09
N LEU A 177 -11.58 3.22 1.58
CA LEU A 177 -12.59 4.26 1.37
C LEU A 177 -12.18 5.61 1.98
N ASP A 178 -11.70 5.61 3.21
CA ASP A 178 -11.29 6.84 3.91
C ASP A 178 -10.07 7.49 3.24
N LEU A 179 -9.07 6.69 2.85
CA LEU A 179 -7.90 7.18 2.14
C LEU A 179 -8.27 7.72 0.75
N GLN A 180 -9.13 7.03 0.01
CA GLN A 180 -9.63 7.51 -1.28
C GLN A 180 -10.39 8.83 -1.14
N LYS A 181 -11.27 8.92 -0.14
CA LYS A 181 -12.00 10.16 0.18
C LYS A 181 -11.04 11.31 0.51
N LYS A 182 -10.02 11.03 1.32
CA LYS A 182 -8.99 12.01 1.65
C LYS A 182 -8.20 12.44 0.41
N ALA A 183 -7.74 11.51 -0.41
CA ALA A 183 -7.04 11.82 -1.65
C ALA A 183 -7.88 12.71 -2.58
N LYS A 184 -9.18 12.39 -2.74
CA LYS A 184 -10.13 13.22 -3.50
C LYS A 184 -10.24 14.63 -2.94
N SER A 185 -10.34 14.78 -1.63
CA SER A 185 -10.46 16.10 -0.98
C SER A 185 -9.21 16.98 -1.15
N LEU A 186 -8.06 16.36 -1.41
CA LEU A 186 -6.79 17.03 -1.70
C LEU A 186 -6.58 17.30 -3.21
N GLY A 187 -7.56 16.99 -4.04
CA GLY A 187 -7.46 17.19 -5.48
C GLY A 187 -6.59 16.18 -6.23
N VAL A 188 -6.27 15.03 -5.62
CA VAL A 188 -5.51 13.97 -6.29
C VAL A 188 -6.28 13.48 -7.51
N LYS A 189 -5.63 13.51 -8.68
CA LYS A 189 -6.18 12.89 -9.89
C LYS A 189 -6.04 11.37 -9.78
N MET A 190 -7.17 10.67 -9.80
CA MET A 190 -7.21 9.20 -9.81
C MET A 190 -7.90 8.73 -11.09
N MET A 191 -7.30 7.74 -11.75
CA MET A 191 -7.84 7.12 -12.96
C MET A 191 -7.98 5.62 -12.69
N PHE A 192 -9.20 5.17 -12.63
CA PHE A 192 -9.56 3.74 -12.52
C PHE A 192 -9.73 3.10 -13.90
N ASN A 193 -9.85 1.78 -13.97
CA ASN A 193 -9.87 1.02 -15.22
C ASN A 193 -8.68 1.38 -16.14
N THR A 194 -7.56 1.79 -15.55
CA THR A 194 -6.37 2.28 -16.25
C THR A 194 -5.18 1.43 -15.88
N LYS A 195 -4.93 0.40 -16.70
CA LYS A 195 -3.81 -0.52 -16.50
C LYS A 195 -2.55 0.08 -17.07
N VAL A 196 -1.53 0.25 -16.24
CA VAL A 196 -0.16 0.53 -16.70
C VAL A 196 0.42 -0.75 -17.29
N VAL A 197 0.91 -0.67 -18.50
CA VAL A 197 1.45 -1.82 -19.25
C VAL A 197 2.95 -1.69 -19.51
N GLN A 198 3.48 -0.47 -19.41
CA GLN A 198 4.89 -0.20 -19.70
C GLN A 198 5.37 1.03 -18.91
N LEU A 199 6.65 1.03 -18.54
CA LEU A 199 7.36 2.22 -18.08
C LEU A 199 8.05 2.86 -19.28
N LEU A 200 7.89 4.16 -19.45
CA LEU A 200 8.54 4.92 -20.51
C LEU A 200 9.85 5.48 -19.96
N GLN A 201 10.93 5.23 -20.70
CA GLN A 201 12.27 5.70 -20.35
C GLN A 201 12.72 6.76 -21.35
N ASN A 202 13.37 7.78 -20.86
CA ASN A 202 14.04 8.77 -21.69
C ASN A 202 15.38 8.22 -22.24
N SER A 203 16.05 9.02 -23.08
CA SER A 203 17.34 8.64 -23.72
C SER A 203 18.48 8.37 -22.72
N LYS A 204 18.33 8.76 -21.45
CA LYS A 204 19.29 8.53 -20.35
C LYS A 204 18.93 7.30 -19.50
N GLY A 205 17.86 6.57 -19.83
CA GLY A 205 17.40 5.41 -19.09
C GLY A 205 16.56 5.71 -17.83
N PHE A 206 16.24 6.97 -17.55
CA PHE A 206 15.35 7.32 -16.44
C PHE A 206 13.89 7.16 -16.87
N VAL A 207 13.07 6.65 -15.94
CA VAL A 207 11.62 6.60 -16.13
C VAL A 207 11.05 8.01 -16.01
N ASP A 208 10.33 8.45 -17.04
CA ASP A 208 9.68 9.76 -17.11
C ASP A 208 8.20 9.68 -17.50
N GLY A 209 7.66 8.46 -17.59
CA GLY A 209 6.25 8.24 -17.88
C GLY A 209 5.81 6.77 -17.79
N VAL A 210 4.54 6.54 -18.04
CA VAL A 210 3.90 5.22 -18.14
C VAL A 210 2.93 5.19 -19.30
#